data_f0f48c7f45c86d383ec569865e417346
#
_entry.id   f0f48c7f45c86d383ec569865e417346
#
_cell.length_a   1.000
_cell.length_b   1.000
_cell.length_c   1.000
_cell.angle_alpha   90.00
_cell.angle_beta   90.00
_cell.angle_gamma   90.00
#
_symmetry.space_group_name_H-M   'P 1'
#
loop_
_entity.id
_entity.type
_entity.pdbx_description
1 polymer ?
#
loop_
_entity_poly.entity_id
_entity_poly.type
_entity_poly.pdbx_seq_one_letter_code
_entity_poly.pdbx_strand_id
1 'polypeptide(L)'
;MTSCSKCGMIPSLEETGTFLFTAAEAGGRDLIIKHLKDRGAEPEQEGRTIHVPFYSLEEAVRMVDGLEADLKESGVSVKGTWKNSASVFGHMLDLAVLKVRISKPSYLKIINEGLFTHHMQPIINLHSSEVMGQEFLMRPDSSTYSFYPGELFDYAQKADLQSVLDSQARMSSIEHSARHLDQGTKRFINFLPSSIYDPNHCLKSTFKVVKEHGVDPSDLVFEVVETEKIHNVAHLQNIFKTYQQYGVNVALDDLGSGFATVEMLEQLKPDYGKVDRSLISYCDQDEEKQEKLKQMLKRAEIHNIKMLAEGIERKEELEVVKQLGFDLAQGYYIGRPSDYPMGKSFTTAGK
;
A
#
# COMPACT_ATOMS: atom_id res chain seq x y z
N MET A 1 -8.92 -0.23 25.02
CA MET A 1 -8.14 -0.31 23.78
C MET A 1 -7.96 1.12 23.31
N THR A 2 -6.76 1.67 23.45
CA THR A 2 -6.45 2.99 22.88
C THR A 2 -6.42 2.82 21.37
N SER A 3 -7.44 3.34 20.66
CA SER A 3 -7.44 3.37 19.21
C SER A 3 -6.26 4.24 18.77
N CYS A 4 -5.41 3.69 17.90
CA CYS A 4 -4.37 4.46 17.24
C CYS A 4 -5.01 5.63 16.48
N SER A 5 -4.48 6.84 16.64
CA SER A 5 -5.00 8.03 15.94
C SER A 5 -4.96 7.91 14.42
N LYS A 6 -4.02 7.07 13.90
CA LYS A 6 -3.90 6.78 12.45
C LYS A 6 -4.83 5.67 11.94
N CYS A 7 -5.43 4.87 12.85
CA CYS A 7 -6.37 3.80 12.51
C CYS A 7 -7.79 4.12 12.99
N GLY A 8 -8.10 5.41 13.23
CA GLY A 8 -9.40 5.86 13.70
C GLY A 8 -10.51 5.64 12.65
N MET A 9 -11.74 5.55 13.14
CA MET A 9 -12.92 5.43 12.29
C MET A 9 -13.00 6.64 11.35
N ILE A 10 -13.14 6.38 10.06
CA ILE A 10 -13.36 7.39 9.03
C ILE A 10 -14.86 7.39 8.75
N PRO A 11 -15.59 8.49 9.02
CA PRO A 11 -17.02 8.53 8.72
C PRO A 11 -17.23 8.41 7.21
N SER A 12 -18.31 7.74 6.79
CA SER A 12 -18.75 7.77 5.40
C SER A 12 -19.03 9.21 4.98
N LEU A 13 -18.61 9.58 3.77
CA LEU A 13 -18.96 10.84 3.17
C LEU A 13 -20.26 10.63 2.37
N GLU A 14 -21.35 11.21 2.86
CA GLU A 14 -22.69 11.11 2.29
C GLU A 14 -23.01 12.37 1.48
N GLU A 15 -24.09 12.34 0.67
CA GLU A 15 -24.55 13.49 -0.11
C GLU A 15 -24.84 14.71 0.77
N THR A 16 -25.30 14.48 1.98
CA THR A 16 -25.58 15.53 2.97
C THR A 16 -24.86 15.26 4.27
N GLY A 17 -24.49 16.30 4.98
CA GLY A 17 -23.81 16.18 6.25
C GLY A 17 -23.54 17.54 6.90
N THR A 18 -22.66 17.54 7.90
CA THR A 18 -22.26 18.77 8.58
C THR A 18 -20.75 18.78 8.74
N PHE A 19 -20.10 19.83 8.23
CA PHE A 19 -18.71 20.08 8.58
C PHE A 19 -18.58 20.68 9.97
N LEU A 20 -17.50 20.30 10.63
CA LEU A 20 -17.05 20.85 11.90
C LEU A 20 -15.67 21.45 11.66
N PHE A 21 -15.56 22.78 11.81
CA PHE A 21 -14.29 23.49 11.68
C PHE A 21 -13.85 24.08 13.02
N THR A 22 -12.54 24.21 13.22
CA THR A 22 -11.99 24.91 14.38
C THR A 22 -10.69 25.62 14.02
N ALA A 23 -10.43 26.72 14.72
CA ALA A 23 -9.13 27.40 14.74
C ALA A 23 -8.72 27.64 16.20
N ALA A 24 -7.41 27.64 16.48
CA ALA A 24 -6.90 27.84 17.82
C ALA A 24 -7.30 29.22 18.38
N GLU A 25 -7.19 30.25 17.55
CA GLU A 25 -7.45 31.64 17.91
C GLU A 25 -8.88 32.07 17.57
N ALA A 26 -9.44 33.00 18.37
CA ALA A 26 -10.79 33.52 18.15
C ALA A 26 -10.90 34.21 16.79
N GLY A 27 -9.93 35.07 16.43
CA GLY A 27 -9.91 35.72 15.12
C GLY A 27 -9.91 34.78 13.93
N GLY A 28 -9.29 33.60 14.08
CA GLY A 28 -9.36 32.54 13.05
C GLY A 28 -10.76 31.98 12.88
N ARG A 29 -11.51 31.81 13.98
CA ARG A 29 -12.90 31.35 13.92
C ARG A 29 -13.83 32.39 13.29
N ASP A 30 -13.63 33.67 13.60
CA ASP A 30 -14.38 34.76 12.98
C ASP A 30 -14.17 34.82 11.46
N LEU A 31 -12.93 34.58 11.00
CA LEU A 31 -12.59 34.48 9.58
C LEU A 31 -13.28 33.30 8.90
N ILE A 32 -13.34 32.12 9.54
CA ILE A 32 -14.08 30.96 9.03
C ILE A 32 -15.55 31.30 8.87
N ILE A 33 -16.18 31.86 9.91
CA ILE A 33 -17.61 32.23 9.88
C ILE A 33 -17.90 33.26 8.78
N LYS A 34 -17.06 34.29 8.68
CA LYS A 34 -17.19 35.32 7.64
C LYS A 34 -17.12 34.70 6.24
N HIS A 35 -16.06 33.88 5.99
CA HIS A 35 -15.86 33.22 4.71
C HIS A 35 -17.07 32.35 4.31
N LEU A 36 -17.60 31.56 5.24
CA LEU A 36 -18.75 30.70 5.00
C LEU A 36 -20.03 31.51 4.68
N LYS A 37 -20.29 32.59 5.44
CA LYS A 37 -21.44 33.48 5.21
C LYS A 37 -21.33 34.22 3.87
N ASP A 38 -20.17 34.69 3.50
CA ASP A 38 -19.93 35.39 2.22
C ASP A 38 -20.24 34.48 1.00
N ARG A 39 -20.27 33.15 1.21
CA ARG A 39 -20.62 32.13 0.21
C ARG A 39 -22.06 31.56 0.38
N GLY A 40 -22.86 32.17 1.23
CA GLY A 40 -24.27 31.81 1.42
C GLY A 40 -24.50 30.62 2.34
N ALA A 41 -23.48 30.15 3.07
CA ALA A 41 -23.68 29.13 4.08
C ALA A 41 -24.15 29.74 5.42
N GLU A 42 -24.82 28.93 6.23
CA GLU A 42 -25.31 29.31 7.55
C GLU A 42 -24.54 28.59 8.65
N PRO A 43 -23.31 29.05 9.02
CA PRO A 43 -22.54 28.44 10.06
C PRO A 43 -23.08 28.76 11.46
N GLU A 44 -23.14 27.75 12.31
CA GLU A 44 -23.45 27.87 13.73
C GLU A 44 -22.17 27.64 14.57
N GLN A 45 -21.95 28.49 15.57
CA GLN A 45 -20.81 28.32 16.47
C GLN A 45 -21.26 27.67 17.77
N GLU A 46 -20.63 26.56 18.09
CA GLU A 46 -20.81 25.81 19.34
C GLU A 46 -19.48 25.73 20.09
N GLY A 47 -19.27 26.61 21.05
CA GLY A 47 -18.01 26.73 21.77
C GLY A 47 -16.84 27.12 20.85
N ARG A 48 -15.88 26.19 20.64
CA ARG A 48 -14.73 26.39 19.74
C ARG A 48 -14.93 25.82 18.36
N THR A 49 -16.05 25.17 18.09
CA THR A 49 -16.34 24.48 16.84
C THR A 49 -17.38 25.23 16.05
N ILE A 50 -17.20 25.33 14.76
CA ILE A 50 -18.11 25.93 13.80
C ILE A 50 -18.74 24.78 13.03
N HIS A 51 -20.06 24.67 13.10
CA HIS A 51 -20.86 23.68 12.41
C HIS A 51 -21.47 24.33 11.18
N VAL A 52 -21.36 23.67 10.03
CA VAL A 52 -21.98 24.14 8.79
C VAL A 52 -22.51 22.95 8.00
N PRO A 53 -23.82 22.92 7.72
CA PRO A 53 -24.39 21.86 6.89
C PRO A 53 -23.96 21.99 5.44
N PHE A 54 -23.90 20.86 4.73
CA PHE A 54 -23.81 20.79 3.28
C PHE A 54 -24.89 19.84 2.76
N TYR A 55 -25.42 20.14 1.58
CA TYR A 55 -26.57 19.46 0.99
C TYR A 55 -26.23 18.73 -0.31
N SER A 56 -24.98 18.77 -0.74
CA SER A 56 -24.41 17.94 -1.82
C SER A 56 -22.91 17.79 -1.68
N LEU A 57 -22.35 16.72 -2.29
CA LEU A 57 -20.89 16.53 -2.33
C LEU A 57 -20.18 17.66 -3.07
N GLU A 58 -20.79 18.20 -4.13
CA GLU A 58 -20.23 19.36 -4.84
C GLU A 58 -20.15 20.61 -3.95
N GLU A 59 -21.18 20.86 -3.16
CA GLU A 59 -21.18 21.96 -2.19
C GLU A 59 -20.09 21.74 -1.13
N ALA A 60 -19.99 20.52 -0.60
CA ALA A 60 -18.96 20.16 0.37
C ALA A 60 -17.55 20.46 -0.17
N VAL A 61 -17.25 20.03 -1.38
CA VAL A 61 -15.94 20.28 -2.01
C VAL A 61 -15.70 21.78 -2.22
N ARG A 62 -16.65 22.51 -2.80
CA ARG A 62 -16.55 23.97 -3.00
C ARG A 62 -16.32 24.73 -1.70
N MET A 63 -17.00 24.33 -0.63
CA MET A 63 -16.90 24.97 0.69
C MET A 63 -15.49 24.83 1.26
N VAL A 64 -14.91 23.64 1.23
CA VAL A 64 -13.56 23.37 1.76
C VAL A 64 -12.48 23.99 0.86
N ASP A 65 -12.63 23.90 -0.46
CA ASP A 65 -11.71 24.52 -1.42
C ASP A 65 -11.64 26.04 -1.24
N GLY A 66 -12.80 26.70 -1.12
CA GLY A 66 -12.87 28.11 -0.91
C GLY A 66 -12.27 28.54 0.43
N LEU A 67 -12.54 27.77 1.48
CA LEU A 67 -12.01 28.05 2.82
C LEU A 67 -10.46 27.89 2.84
N GLU A 68 -9.93 26.86 2.19
CA GLU A 68 -8.48 26.65 2.08
C GLU A 68 -7.78 27.77 1.31
N ALA A 69 -8.36 28.18 0.17
CA ALA A 69 -7.81 29.24 -0.66
C ALA A 69 -7.72 30.58 0.08
N ASP A 70 -8.80 30.98 0.74
CA ASP A 70 -8.86 32.30 1.41
C ASP A 70 -8.04 32.36 2.71
N LEU A 71 -7.90 31.24 3.41
CA LEU A 71 -7.16 31.21 4.67
C LEU A 71 -5.66 30.93 4.49
N LYS A 72 -5.23 30.50 3.30
CA LYS A 72 -3.83 30.23 3.00
C LYS A 72 -2.92 31.44 3.22
N GLU A 73 -3.40 32.65 2.87
CA GLU A 73 -2.65 33.90 3.03
C GLU A 73 -2.74 34.49 4.45
N SER A 74 -3.76 34.08 5.22
CA SER A 74 -3.99 34.61 6.58
C SER A 74 -3.06 34.05 7.64
N GLY A 75 -2.32 32.95 7.35
CA GLY A 75 -1.48 32.26 8.33
C GLY A 75 -2.28 31.54 9.43
N VAL A 76 -3.59 31.49 9.35
CA VAL A 76 -4.47 30.82 10.32
C VAL A 76 -4.49 29.32 10.09
N SER A 77 -4.14 28.55 11.12
CA SER A 77 -4.27 27.09 11.08
C SER A 77 -5.71 26.68 11.39
N VAL A 78 -6.35 26.07 10.40
CA VAL A 78 -7.72 25.56 10.51
C VAL A 78 -7.71 24.04 10.41
N LYS A 79 -8.48 23.41 11.32
CA LYS A 79 -8.78 21.99 11.27
C LYS A 79 -10.25 21.75 11.04
N GLY A 80 -10.56 20.66 10.35
CA GLY A 80 -11.94 20.30 10.08
C GLY A 80 -12.15 18.80 10.02
N THR A 81 -13.40 18.42 10.14
CA THR A 81 -13.91 17.07 9.92
C THR A 81 -15.35 17.16 9.46
N TRP A 82 -15.99 16.05 9.16
CA TRP A 82 -17.42 16.01 8.88
C TRP A 82 -18.11 14.99 9.78
N LYS A 83 -19.40 15.19 9.93
CA LYS A 83 -20.33 14.33 10.63
C LYS A 83 -21.38 13.84 9.62
N ASN A 84 -21.58 12.53 9.55
CA ASN A 84 -22.58 11.91 8.70
C ASN A 84 -23.96 11.83 9.39
N SER A 85 -24.97 11.31 8.69
CA SER A 85 -26.34 11.13 9.20
C SER A 85 -26.41 10.29 10.48
N ALA A 86 -25.51 9.33 10.67
CA ALA A 86 -25.42 8.51 11.88
C ALA A 86 -24.73 9.23 13.06
N SER A 87 -24.44 10.53 12.93
CA SER A 87 -23.73 11.34 13.92
C SER A 87 -22.31 10.85 14.26
N VAL A 88 -21.72 10.05 13.38
CA VAL A 88 -20.31 9.62 13.46
C VAL A 88 -19.44 10.73 12.87
N PHE A 89 -18.40 11.12 13.58
CA PHE A 89 -17.41 12.08 13.11
C PHE A 89 -15.99 11.52 13.29
N GLY A 90 -15.11 11.93 12.39
CA GLY A 90 -13.69 11.54 12.41
C GLY A 90 -12.83 12.47 13.26
N HIS A 91 -11.54 12.22 13.22
CA HIS A 91 -10.55 13.14 13.80
C HIS A 91 -10.53 14.47 13.04
N MET A 92 -10.21 15.55 13.77
CA MET A 92 -9.97 16.87 13.18
C MET A 92 -8.69 16.82 12.34
N LEU A 93 -8.82 17.13 11.05
CA LEU A 93 -7.76 17.10 10.05
C LEU A 93 -7.31 18.52 9.72
N ASP A 94 -6.07 18.68 9.33
CA ASP A 94 -5.63 19.92 8.69
C ASP A 94 -6.45 20.15 7.40
N LEU A 95 -6.76 21.40 7.10
CA LEU A 95 -7.70 21.73 6.01
C LEU A 95 -7.27 21.19 4.65
N ALA A 96 -5.96 21.19 4.37
CA ALA A 96 -5.41 20.63 3.14
C ALA A 96 -5.65 19.10 3.03
N VAL A 97 -5.53 18.37 4.15
CA VAL A 97 -5.81 16.93 4.19
C VAL A 97 -7.31 16.67 4.04
N LEU A 98 -8.16 17.46 4.73
CA LEU A 98 -9.62 17.38 4.60
C LEU A 98 -10.05 17.60 3.14
N LYS A 99 -9.51 18.62 2.47
CA LYS A 99 -9.75 18.91 1.05
C LYS A 99 -9.46 17.69 0.17
N VAL A 100 -8.26 17.11 0.31
CA VAL A 100 -7.91 15.91 -0.46
C VAL A 100 -8.87 14.79 -0.17
N ARG A 101 -9.20 14.56 1.11
CA ARG A 101 -10.04 13.44 1.54
C ARG A 101 -11.43 13.48 0.93
N ILE A 102 -12.04 14.67 0.81
CA ILE A 102 -13.37 14.82 0.21
C ILE A 102 -13.36 14.99 -1.31
N SER A 103 -12.21 15.27 -1.92
CA SER A 103 -12.09 15.53 -3.38
C SER A 103 -12.42 14.33 -4.26
N LYS A 104 -12.25 13.11 -3.73
CA LYS A 104 -12.55 11.85 -4.42
C LYS A 104 -13.41 10.94 -3.55
N PRO A 105 -14.73 11.20 -3.44
CA PRO A 105 -15.63 10.42 -2.58
C PRO A 105 -15.64 8.92 -2.88
N SER A 106 -15.47 8.53 -4.16
CA SER A 106 -15.37 7.14 -4.57
C SER A 106 -14.13 6.45 -3.99
N TYR A 107 -12.97 7.12 -3.97
CA TYR A 107 -11.74 6.57 -3.40
C TYR A 107 -11.84 6.44 -1.88
N LEU A 108 -12.44 7.44 -1.22
CA LEU A 108 -12.71 7.38 0.20
C LEU A 108 -13.62 6.18 0.54
N LYS A 109 -14.65 5.94 -0.26
CA LYS A 109 -15.56 4.80 -0.11
C LYS A 109 -14.83 3.47 -0.34
N ILE A 110 -14.01 3.37 -1.41
CA ILE A 110 -13.20 2.18 -1.69
C ILE A 110 -12.34 1.82 -0.46
N ILE A 111 -11.67 2.80 0.13
CA ILE A 111 -10.83 2.57 1.32
C ILE A 111 -11.68 2.20 2.54
N ASN A 112 -12.79 2.92 2.80
CA ASN A 112 -13.61 2.67 3.98
C ASN A 112 -14.27 1.28 3.98
N GLU A 113 -14.70 0.82 2.82
CA GLU A 113 -15.48 -0.42 2.67
C GLU A 113 -14.62 -1.59 2.15
N GLY A 114 -13.34 -1.35 1.81
CA GLY A 114 -12.44 -2.39 1.28
C GLY A 114 -12.90 -2.92 -0.08
N LEU A 115 -13.37 -2.05 -0.98
CA LEU A 115 -13.94 -2.43 -2.29
C LEU A 115 -12.83 -2.77 -3.30
N PHE A 116 -12.01 -3.75 -2.97
CA PHE A 116 -10.94 -4.27 -3.81
C PHE A 116 -10.75 -5.77 -3.58
N THR A 117 -10.18 -6.41 -4.58
CA THR A 117 -9.77 -7.81 -4.59
C THR A 117 -8.29 -7.93 -4.94
N HIS A 118 -7.79 -9.14 -5.14
CA HIS A 118 -6.40 -9.39 -5.50
C HIS A 118 -6.32 -10.35 -6.68
N HIS A 119 -5.50 -9.98 -7.69
CA HIS A 119 -5.03 -10.93 -8.68
C HIS A 119 -3.75 -11.60 -8.18
N MET A 120 -3.55 -12.84 -8.56
CA MET A 120 -2.39 -13.65 -8.22
C MET A 120 -1.46 -13.77 -9.43
N GLN A 121 -0.19 -13.41 -9.27
CA GLN A 121 0.82 -13.60 -10.31
C GLN A 121 1.79 -14.69 -9.89
N PRO A 122 2.01 -15.72 -10.73
CA PRO A 122 2.82 -16.87 -10.38
C PRO A 122 4.31 -16.52 -10.30
N ILE A 123 4.96 -17.10 -9.27
CA ILE A 123 6.40 -17.12 -9.08
C ILE A 123 6.86 -18.57 -9.19
N ILE A 124 7.80 -18.86 -10.09
CA ILE A 124 8.32 -20.20 -10.31
C ILE A 124 9.70 -20.37 -9.67
N ASN A 125 9.97 -21.60 -9.23
CA ASN A 125 11.30 -22.05 -8.87
C ASN A 125 12.05 -22.46 -10.14
N LEU A 126 13.23 -21.87 -10.40
CA LEU A 126 14.00 -22.10 -11.61
C LEU A 126 14.70 -23.45 -11.66
N HIS A 127 14.86 -24.12 -10.51
CA HIS A 127 15.47 -25.44 -10.44
C HIS A 127 14.44 -26.56 -10.72
N SER A 128 13.24 -26.47 -10.11
CA SER A 128 12.19 -27.49 -10.28
C SER A 128 11.22 -27.17 -11.42
N SER A 129 11.16 -25.92 -11.89
CA SER A 129 10.16 -25.39 -12.82
C SER A 129 8.72 -25.50 -12.29
N GLU A 130 8.55 -25.51 -10.97
CA GLU A 130 7.25 -25.53 -10.31
C GLU A 130 6.88 -24.15 -9.81
N VAL A 131 5.57 -23.87 -9.75
CA VAL A 131 5.05 -22.67 -9.10
C VAL A 131 5.27 -22.80 -7.60
N MET A 132 6.14 -21.96 -7.04
CA MET A 132 6.45 -21.96 -5.62
C MET A 132 5.63 -20.96 -4.82
N GLY A 133 5.07 -19.95 -5.47
CA GLY A 133 4.30 -18.91 -4.81
C GLY A 133 3.49 -18.05 -5.77
N GLN A 134 2.73 -17.14 -5.20
CA GLN A 134 1.93 -16.14 -5.91
C GLN A 134 2.14 -14.77 -5.28
N GLU A 135 2.30 -13.73 -6.09
CA GLU A 135 2.24 -12.34 -5.63
C GLU A 135 0.80 -11.83 -5.69
N PHE A 136 0.36 -11.15 -4.63
CA PHE A 136 -0.98 -10.61 -4.48
C PHE A 136 -1.02 -9.14 -4.89
N LEU A 137 -1.64 -8.86 -6.01
CA LEU A 137 -1.71 -7.55 -6.64
C LEU A 137 -3.13 -6.98 -6.54
N MET A 138 -3.30 -5.89 -5.80
CA MET A 138 -4.61 -5.23 -5.61
C MET A 138 -5.28 -4.88 -6.93
N ARG A 139 -6.58 -5.13 -7.03
CA ARG A 139 -7.46 -4.82 -8.17
C ARG A 139 -8.82 -4.32 -7.68
N PRO A 140 -9.55 -3.52 -8.47
CA PRO A 140 -10.96 -3.25 -8.20
C PRO A 140 -11.76 -4.56 -8.10
N ASP A 141 -12.68 -4.64 -7.13
CA ASP A 141 -13.58 -5.80 -7.00
C ASP A 141 -14.76 -5.74 -7.98
N SER A 142 -15.06 -4.55 -8.48
CA SER A 142 -16.17 -4.32 -9.41
C SER A 142 -15.88 -3.17 -10.38
N SER A 143 -16.62 -3.13 -11.50
CA SER A 143 -16.54 -2.01 -12.45
C SER A 143 -17.13 -0.71 -11.91
N THR A 144 -18.00 -0.78 -10.89
CA THR A 144 -18.64 0.39 -10.27
C THR A 144 -17.65 1.28 -9.54
N TYR A 145 -16.63 0.67 -8.90
CA TYR A 145 -15.59 1.36 -8.15
C TYR A 145 -14.21 1.06 -8.76
N SER A 146 -14.06 1.45 -10.04
CA SER A 146 -12.79 1.27 -10.75
C SER A 146 -11.72 2.23 -10.24
N PHE A 147 -10.49 1.74 -10.13
CA PHE A 147 -9.30 2.52 -9.78
C PHE A 147 -8.03 1.89 -10.35
N TYR A 148 -6.99 2.71 -10.48
CA TYR A 148 -5.63 2.22 -10.67
C TYR A 148 -4.93 2.17 -9.29
N PRO A 149 -4.29 1.04 -8.90
CA PRO A 149 -3.67 0.91 -7.58
C PRO A 149 -2.74 2.06 -7.20
N GLY A 150 -1.84 2.48 -8.10
CA GLY A 150 -0.94 3.62 -7.86
C GLY A 150 -1.70 4.90 -7.53
N GLU A 151 -2.77 5.23 -8.26
CA GLU A 151 -3.57 6.44 -8.00
C GLU A 151 -4.32 6.36 -6.66
N LEU A 152 -4.79 5.17 -6.27
CA LEU A 152 -5.46 4.97 -4.98
C LEU A 152 -4.47 5.13 -3.82
N PHE A 153 -3.24 4.61 -3.95
CA PHE A 153 -2.18 4.80 -2.95
C PHE A 153 -1.72 6.25 -2.87
N ASP A 154 -1.55 6.95 -4.02
CA ASP A 154 -1.24 8.37 -4.06
C ASP A 154 -2.31 9.24 -3.37
N TYR A 155 -3.58 8.92 -3.62
CA TYR A 155 -4.68 9.57 -2.92
C TYR A 155 -4.62 9.28 -1.42
N ALA A 156 -4.48 8.01 -1.03
CA ALA A 156 -4.43 7.60 0.37
C ALA A 156 -3.29 8.30 1.13
N GLN A 157 -2.12 8.46 0.51
CA GLN A 157 -0.99 9.18 1.08
C GLN A 157 -1.34 10.65 1.34
N LYS A 158 -1.87 11.37 0.33
CA LYS A 158 -2.25 12.77 0.44
C LYS A 158 -3.44 13.00 1.39
N ALA A 159 -4.32 12.00 1.52
CA ALA A 159 -5.49 12.01 2.38
C ALA A 159 -5.20 11.55 3.83
N ASP A 160 -3.93 11.23 4.17
CA ASP A 160 -3.53 10.62 5.45
C ASP A 160 -4.32 9.33 5.77
N LEU A 161 -4.51 8.50 4.74
CA LEU A 161 -5.21 7.20 4.79
C LEU A 161 -4.32 6.01 4.42
N GLN A 162 -3.05 6.26 4.15
CA GLN A 162 -2.11 5.27 3.65
C GLN A 162 -1.98 4.05 4.58
N SER A 163 -1.88 4.29 5.90
CA SER A 163 -1.80 3.20 6.89
C SER A 163 -3.08 2.36 6.96
N VAL A 164 -4.24 2.98 6.71
CA VAL A 164 -5.53 2.26 6.67
C VAL A 164 -5.59 1.38 5.44
N LEU A 165 -5.30 1.94 4.27
CA LEU A 165 -5.32 1.21 3.00
C LEU A 165 -4.32 0.05 3.00
N ASP A 166 -3.07 0.29 3.41
CA ASP A 166 -2.02 -0.73 3.49
C ASP A 166 -2.42 -1.89 4.43
N SER A 167 -2.92 -1.56 5.61
CA SER A 167 -3.36 -2.58 6.57
C SER A 167 -4.51 -3.42 6.03
N GLN A 168 -5.50 -2.80 5.40
CA GLN A 168 -6.63 -3.50 4.79
C GLN A 168 -6.19 -4.36 3.60
N ALA A 169 -5.34 -3.84 2.72
CA ALA A 169 -4.79 -4.57 1.57
C ALA A 169 -4.05 -5.82 2.03
N ARG A 170 -3.17 -5.69 3.03
CA ARG A 170 -2.42 -6.80 3.60
C ARG A 170 -3.32 -7.86 4.22
N MET A 171 -4.30 -7.46 5.03
CA MET A 171 -5.25 -8.41 5.65
C MET A 171 -6.12 -9.10 4.59
N SER A 172 -6.66 -8.36 3.63
CA SER A 172 -7.46 -8.90 2.53
C SER A 172 -6.65 -9.87 1.65
N SER A 173 -5.35 -9.60 1.40
CA SER A 173 -4.47 -10.54 0.67
C SER A 173 -4.34 -11.88 1.41
N ILE A 174 -4.17 -11.84 2.75
CA ILE A 174 -4.09 -13.06 3.58
C ILE A 174 -5.39 -13.86 3.48
N GLU A 175 -6.54 -13.21 3.67
CA GLU A 175 -7.86 -13.83 3.56
C GLU A 175 -8.10 -14.43 2.17
N HIS A 176 -7.77 -13.67 1.11
CA HIS A 176 -7.90 -14.13 -0.27
C HIS A 176 -7.00 -15.35 -0.53
N SER A 177 -5.75 -15.30 -0.04
CA SER A 177 -4.79 -16.40 -0.18
C SER A 177 -5.25 -17.69 0.49
N ALA A 178 -5.88 -17.60 1.66
CA ALA A 178 -6.37 -18.74 2.41
C ALA A 178 -7.48 -19.52 1.66
N ARG A 179 -8.22 -18.83 0.79
CA ARG A 179 -9.32 -19.44 0.01
C ARG A 179 -8.82 -20.10 -1.28
N HIS A 180 -7.66 -19.68 -1.81
CA HIS A 180 -7.23 -20.05 -3.17
C HIS A 180 -5.95 -20.87 -3.22
N LEU A 181 -5.13 -20.85 -2.16
CA LEU A 181 -3.82 -21.48 -2.17
C LEU A 181 -3.71 -22.60 -1.13
N ASP A 182 -3.12 -23.72 -1.55
CA ASP A 182 -2.74 -24.80 -0.66
C ASP A 182 -1.63 -24.36 0.32
N GLN A 183 -1.52 -25.07 1.46
CA GLN A 183 -0.38 -24.96 2.35
C GLN A 183 0.92 -25.30 1.62
N GLY A 184 2.01 -24.61 1.98
CA GLY A 184 3.33 -24.74 1.34
C GLY A 184 3.50 -23.86 0.10
N THR A 185 2.44 -23.21 -0.40
CA THR A 185 2.55 -22.22 -1.48
C THR A 185 2.88 -20.86 -0.87
N LYS A 186 3.97 -20.22 -1.33
CA LYS A 186 4.36 -18.89 -0.82
C LYS A 186 3.38 -17.80 -1.27
N ARG A 187 3.15 -16.85 -0.38
CA ARG A 187 2.21 -15.72 -0.54
C ARG A 187 2.99 -14.43 -0.40
N PHE A 188 3.31 -13.82 -1.53
CA PHE A 188 4.04 -12.57 -1.59
C PHE A 188 3.05 -11.40 -1.48
N ILE A 189 3.20 -10.59 -0.44
CA ILE A 189 2.23 -9.55 -0.07
C ILE A 189 2.96 -8.25 0.20
N ASN A 190 2.62 -7.22 -0.55
CA ASN A 190 3.18 -5.89 -0.42
C ASN A 190 2.82 -5.21 0.91
N PHE A 191 3.74 -4.44 1.48
CA PHE A 191 3.46 -3.53 2.59
C PHE A 191 4.30 -2.26 2.52
N LEU A 192 3.80 -1.19 3.14
CA LEU A 192 4.47 0.09 3.24
C LEU A 192 5.12 0.25 4.62
N PRO A 193 6.45 0.41 4.73
CA PRO A 193 7.13 0.62 6.01
C PRO A 193 6.60 1.80 6.81
N SER A 194 6.22 2.89 6.16
CA SER A 194 5.65 4.09 6.79
C SER A 194 4.28 3.86 7.43
N SER A 195 3.56 2.81 7.01
CA SER A 195 2.30 2.40 7.62
C SER A 195 2.50 1.70 8.98
N ILE A 196 3.71 1.24 9.27
CA ILE A 196 4.06 0.46 10.47
C ILE A 196 4.99 1.28 11.36
N TYR A 197 4.45 2.16 12.19
CA TYR A 197 5.26 3.00 13.09
C TYR A 197 5.72 2.26 14.37
N ASP A 198 4.94 1.30 14.88
CA ASP A 198 5.30 0.36 15.95
C ASP A 198 4.95 -1.06 15.52
N PRO A 199 5.96 -1.87 15.10
CA PRO A 199 5.71 -3.24 14.65
C PRO A 199 4.98 -4.10 15.67
N ASN A 200 5.29 -3.96 16.96
CA ASN A 200 4.65 -4.74 18.03
C ASN A 200 3.17 -4.41 18.22
N HIS A 201 2.74 -3.24 17.77
CA HIS A 201 1.33 -2.82 17.83
C HIS A 201 0.63 -3.01 16.50
N CYS A 202 1.21 -2.45 15.42
CA CYS A 202 0.57 -2.39 14.10
C CYS A 202 0.37 -3.78 13.46
N LEU A 203 1.26 -4.74 13.74
CA LEU A 203 1.17 -6.08 13.16
C LEU A 203 0.25 -7.04 13.89
N LYS A 204 -0.29 -6.68 15.07
CA LYS A 204 -1.22 -7.53 15.83
C LYS A 204 -2.46 -7.93 15.02
N SER A 205 -3.04 -6.99 14.28
CA SER A 205 -4.20 -7.26 13.41
C SER A 205 -3.84 -8.23 12.30
N THR A 206 -2.68 -8.06 11.68
CA THR A 206 -2.17 -8.96 10.63
C THR A 206 -2.01 -10.38 11.15
N PHE A 207 -1.32 -10.57 12.27
CA PHE A 207 -1.12 -11.91 12.86
C PHE A 207 -2.41 -12.54 13.38
N LYS A 208 -3.37 -11.72 13.81
CA LYS A 208 -4.71 -12.20 14.16
C LYS A 208 -5.40 -12.82 12.93
N VAL A 209 -5.39 -12.12 11.78
CA VAL A 209 -5.98 -12.62 10.53
C VAL A 209 -5.26 -13.90 10.05
N VAL A 210 -3.93 -13.94 10.09
CA VAL A 210 -3.13 -15.14 9.78
C VAL A 210 -3.64 -16.35 10.59
N LYS A 211 -3.81 -16.17 11.90
CA LYS A 211 -4.29 -17.23 12.79
C LYS A 211 -5.74 -17.61 12.52
N GLU A 212 -6.63 -16.64 12.31
CA GLU A 212 -8.07 -16.85 12.07
C GLU A 212 -8.31 -17.64 10.78
N HIS A 213 -7.50 -17.43 9.75
CA HIS A 213 -7.61 -18.11 8.46
C HIS A 213 -6.72 -19.37 8.34
N GLY A 214 -5.99 -19.73 9.40
CA GLY A 214 -5.16 -20.93 9.42
C GLY A 214 -4.00 -20.93 8.40
N VAL A 215 -3.51 -19.74 8.03
CA VAL A 215 -2.35 -19.60 7.13
C VAL A 215 -1.08 -19.88 7.92
N ASP A 216 -0.20 -20.74 7.38
CA ASP A 216 1.11 -20.96 7.98
C ASP A 216 1.95 -19.68 7.82
N PRO A 217 2.47 -19.08 8.91
CA PRO A 217 3.33 -17.90 8.81
C PRO A 217 4.53 -18.11 7.88
N SER A 218 5.08 -19.32 7.82
CA SER A 218 6.22 -19.64 6.96
C SER A 218 5.89 -19.54 5.46
N ASP A 219 4.61 -19.62 5.08
CA ASP A 219 4.16 -19.42 3.71
C ASP A 219 4.04 -17.95 3.31
N LEU A 220 4.03 -17.04 4.27
CA LEU A 220 3.95 -15.60 4.02
C LEU A 220 5.33 -15.02 3.70
N VAL A 221 5.36 -14.13 2.72
CA VAL A 221 6.52 -13.28 2.37
C VAL A 221 6.00 -11.85 2.27
N PHE A 222 6.40 -10.99 3.20
CA PHE A 222 6.04 -9.58 3.13
C PHE A 222 7.12 -8.78 2.40
N GLU A 223 6.69 -8.05 1.36
CA GLU A 223 7.55 -7.30 0.44
C GLU A 223 7.52 -5.82 0.76
N VAL A 224 8.70 -5.23 0.92
CA VAL A 224 8.84 -3.78 1.06
C VAL A 224 8.68 -3.13 -0.29
N VAL A 225 7.63 -2.31 -0.46
CA VAL A 225 7.43 -1.51 -1.67
C VAL A 225 8.33 -0.28 -1.65
N GLU A 226 9.09 -0.07 -2.73
CA GLU A 226 10.11 0.98 -2.89
C GLU A 226 9.58 2.41 -2.92
N THR A 227 8.27 2.64 -3.14
CA THR A 227 7.69 4.00 -3.32
C THR A 227 7.99 4.97 -2.19
N GLU A 228 8.55 4.49 -1.08
CA GLU A 228 9.04 5.29 0.03
C GLU A 228 10.55 5.23 0.13
N LYS A 229 11.23 6.39 -0.02
CA LYS A 229 12.63 6.52 0.35
C LYS A 229 12.82 5.93 1.74
N ILE A 230 13.59 4.85 1.84
CA ILE A 230 13.88 4.21 3.13
C ILE A 230 14.78 5.17 3.92
N HIS A 231 14.17 6.15 4.57
CA HIS A 231 14.89 7.14 5.38
C HIS A 231 15.39 6.57 6.71
N ASN A 232 14.84 5.43 7.15
CA ASN A 232 15.16 4.84 8.44
C ASN A 232 15.38 3.32 8.32
N VAL A 233 16.59 2.95 7.91
CA VAL A 233 17.01 1.55 7.80
C VAL A 233 16.85 0.78 9.12
N ALA A 234 17.13 1.42 10.26
CA ALA A 234 16.97 0.79 11.58
C ALA A 234 15.51 0.44 11.89
N HIS A 235 14.58 1.30 11.49
CA HIS A 235 13.14 1.03 11.63
C HIS A 235 12.71 -0.16 10.77
N LEU A 236 13.15 -0.19 9.51
CA LEU A 236 12.86 -1.32 8.60
C LEU A 236 13.46 -2.63 9.10
N GLN A 237 14.69 -2.60 9.65
CA GLN A 237 15.29 -3.77 10.31
C GLN A 237 14.44 -4.28 11.48
N ASN A 238 13.85 -3.37 12.27
CA ASN A 238 12.96 -3.74 13.36
C ASN A 238 11.67 -4.38 12.86
N ILE A 239 11.09 -3.86 11.77
CA ILE A 239 9.92 -4.46 11.11
C ILE A 239 10.27 -5.88 10.63
N PHE A 240 11.37 -6.07 9.90
CA PHE A 240 11.81 -7.37 9.40
C PHE A 240 12.02 -8.38 10.53
N LYS A 241 12.76 -7.98 11.58
CA LYS A 241 12.96 -8.83 12.77
C LYS A 241 11.64 -9.24 13.42
N THR A 242 10.67 -8.32 13.49
CA THR A 242 9.36 -8.64 14.06
C THR A 242 8.64 -9.67 13.20
N TYR A 243 8.59 -9.52 11.89
CA TYR A 243 8.00 -10.52 11.00
C TYR A 243 8.68 -11.88 11.14
N GLN A 244 10.02 -11.92 11.07
CA GLN A 244 10.80 -13.15 11.19
C GLN A 244 10.64 -13.86 12.55
N GLN A 245 10.44 -13.12 13.65
CA GLN A 245 10.11 -13.68 14.96
C GLN A 245 8.78 -14.42 14.99
N TYR A 246 7.85 -14.05 14.13
CA TYR A 246 6.57 -14.73 13.95
C TYR A 246 6.64 -15.85 12.87
N GLY A 247 7.82 -16.14 12.34
CA GLY A 247 8.03 -17.16 11.32
C GLY A 247 7.66 -16.72 9.89
N VAL A 248 7.42 -15.44 9.69
CA VAL A 248 7.10 -14.84 8.38
C VAL A 248 8.36 -14.44 7.66
N ASN A 249 8.46 -14.72 6.37
CA ASN A 249 9.58 -14.28 5.54
C ASN A 249 9.40 -12.82 5.10
N VAL A 250 10.50 -12.17 4.76
CA VAL A 250 10.51 -10.80 4.24
C VAL A 250 11.27 -10.70 2.93
N ALA A 251 10.84 -9.80 2.06
CA ALA A 251 11.48 -9.52 0.78
C ALA A 251 11.84 -8.03 0.64
N LEU A 252 12.97 -7.76 0.01
CA LEU A 252 13.32 -6.43 -0.46
C LEU A 252 13.04 -6.35 -1.95
N ASP A 253 12.16 -5.43 -2.34
CA ASP A 253 11.70 -5.25 -3.71
C ASP A 253 12.54 -4.27 -4.52
N ASP A 254 12.40 -4.30 -5.84
CA ASP A 254 12.94 -3.35 -6.82
C ASP A 254 14.47 -3.16 -6.78
N LEU A 255 15.24 -4.22 -6.46
CA LEU A 255 16.71 -4.17 -6.45
C LEU A 255 17.27 -3.75 -7.83
N GLY A 256 18.02 -2.67 -7.82
CA GLY A 256 18.68 -2.15 -9.02
C GLY A 256 17.93 -1.04 -9.75
N SER A 257 16.72 -0.66 -9.35
CA SER A 257 15.96 0.46 -9.92
C SER A 257 16.41 1.83 -9.39
N GLY A 258 17.19 1.87 -8.30
CA GLY A 258 17.80 3.11 -7.78
C GLY A 258 17.83 3.25 -6.26
N PHE A 259 16.79 2.88 -5.53
CA PHE A 259 16.74 3.04 -4.07
C PHE A 259 17.11 1.76 -3.31
N ALA A 260 16.65 0.61 -3.76
CA ALA A 260 17.07 -0.67 -3.20
C ALA A 260 18.44 -1.07 -3.77
N THR A 261 19.47 -0.82 -2.96
CA THR A 261 20.85 -1.11 -3.35
C THR A 261 21.32 -2.44 -2.78
N VAL A 262 22.43 -2.94 -3.32
CA VAL A 262 23.07 -4.15 -2.80
C VAL A 262 23.54 -3.98 -1.35
N GLU A 263 23.93 -2.75 -0.97
CA GLU A 263 24.31 -2.42 0.41
C GLU A 263 23.10 -2.55 1.36
N MET A 264 21.90 -2.19 0.91
CA MET A 264 20.67 -2.36 1.69
C MET A 264 20.33 -3.85 1.86
N LEU A 265 20.54 -4.67 0.81
CA LEU A 265 20.36 -6.11 0.89
C LEU A 265 21.24 -6.71 2.01
N GLU A 266 22.52 -6.28 2.06
CA GLU A 266 23.49 -6.72 3.09
C GLU A 266 23.11 -6.22 4.51
N GLN A 267 22.58 -5.01 4.63
CA GLN A 267 22.19 -4.43 5.92
C GLN A 267 20.90 -5.03 6.46
N LEU A 268 19.91 -5.22 5.59
CA LEU A 268 18.57 -5.69 5.98
C LEU A 268 18.49 -7.21 6.11
N LYS A 269 19.30 -7.96 5.31
CA LYS A 269 19.32 -9.43 5.24
C LYS A 269 17.92 -10.02 5.14
N PRO A 270 17.14 -9.67 4.09
CA PRO A 270 15.84 -10.26 3.86
C PRO A 270 15.98 -11.75 3.50
N ASP A 271 14.87 -12.47 3.52
CA ASP A 271 14.83 -13.87 3.06
C ASP A 271 14.83 -13.94 1.53
N TYR A 272 14.29 -12.89 0.87
CA TYR A 272 14.22 -12.76 -0.58
C TYR A 272 14.67 -11.37 -1.05
N GLY A 273 15.33 -11.33 -2.21
CA GLY A 273 15.62 -10.10 -2.96
C GLY A 273 15.01 -10.19 -4.34
N LYS A 274 14.19 -9.20 -4.73
CA LYS A 274 13.52 -9.12 -6.04
C LYS A 274 14.27 -8.14 -6.91
N VAL A 275 14.78 -8.61 -8.04
CA VAL A 275 15.55 -7.80 -8.99
C VAL A 275 14.60 -7.18 -10.00
N ASP A 276 14.60 -5.84 -10.05
CA ASP A 276 13.72 -5.06 -10.89
C ASP A 276 13.85 -5.38 -12.38
N ARG A 277 12.72 -5.28 -13.07
CA ARG A 277 12.59 -5.47 -14.50
C ARG A 277 13.61 -4.67 -15.32
N SER A 278 14.04 -3.49 -14.90
CA SER A 278 15.01 -2.67 -15.66
C SER A 278 16.34 -3.37 -15.89
N LEU A 279 16.77 -4.23 -14.96
CA LEU A 279 17.97 -5.06 -15.11
C LEU A 279 17.69 -6.37 -15.86
N ILE A 280 16.48 -6.90 -15.77
CA ILE A 280 16.09 -8.17 -16.37
C ILE A 280 15.74 -8.03 -17.85
N SER A 281 15.00 -6.99 -18.22
CA SER A 281 14.57 -6.74 -19.60
C SER A 281 15.77 -6.67 -20.55
N TYR A 282 15.77 -7.54 -21.57
CA TYR A 282 16.85 -7.71 -22.55
C TYR A 282 18.23 -8.02 -21.98
N CYS A 283 18.30 -8.64 -20.79
CA CYS A 283 19.59 -9.05 -20.21
C CYS A 283 20.31 -10.11 -21.04
N ASP A 284 19.61 -10.80 -21.92
CA ASP A 284 20.19 -11.73 -22.91
C ASP A 284 21.07 -11.05 -23.96
N GLN A 285 20.91 -9.74 -24.17
CA GLN A 285 21.64 -8.95 -25.15
C GLN A 285 22.57 -7.90 -24.52
N ASP A 286 22.73 -7.90 -23.21
CA ASP A 286 23.44 -6.87 -22.46
C ASP A 286 24.41 -7.49 -21.43
N GLU A 287 25.68 -7.57 -21.81
CA GLU A 287 26.75 -8.13 -20.95
C GLU A 287 26.96 -7.29 -19.68
N GLU A 288 26.73 -5.97 -19.71
CA GLU A 288 26.87 -5.11 -18.54
C GLU A 288 25.79 -5.43 -17.51
N LYS A 289 24.53 -5.64 -17.95
CA LYS A 289 23.45 -6.10 -17.06
C LYS A 289 23.77 -7.46 -16.47
N GLN A 290 24.23 -8.42 -17.29
CA GLN A 290 24.61 -9.74 -16.77
C GLN A 290 25.71 -9.68 -15.71
N GLU A 291 26.70 -8.81 -15.89
CA GLU A 291 27.76 -8.65 -14.90
C GLU A 291 27.25 -8.04 -13.59
N LYS A 292 26.36 -7.03 -13.66
CA LYS A 292 25.67 -6.48 -12.48
C LYS A 292 24.85 -7.55 -11.76
N LEU A 293 24.08 -8.35 -12.49
CA LEU A 293 23.27 -9.44 -11.94
C LEU A 293 24.15 -10.48 -11.23
N LYS A 294 25.29 -10.89 -11.83
CA LYS A 294 26.25 -11.81 -11.18
C LYS A 294 26.80 -11.26 -9.87
N GLN A 295 27.14 -9.97 -9.84
CA GLN A 295 27.63 -9.33 -8.63
C GLN A 295 26.57 -9.30 -7.52
N MET A 296 25.29 -9.02 -7.86
CA MET A 296 24.18 -9.05 -6.92
C MET A 296 23.97 -10.47 -6.36
N LEU A 297 23.92 -11.48 -7.23
CA LEU A 297 23.76 -12.89 -6.83
C LEU A 297 24.88 -13.34 -5.89
N LYS A 298 26.14 -13.03 -6.20
CA LYS A 298 27.28 -13.38 -5.34
C LYS A 298 27.16 -12.78 -3.93
N ARG A 299 26.63 -11.56 -3.82
CA ARG A 299 26.41 -10.92 -2.52
C ARG A 299 25.21 -11.51 -1.77
N ALA A 300 24.14 -11.83 -2.48
CA ALA A 300 22.97 -12.50 -1.92
C ALA A 300 23.33 -13.88 -1.36
N GLU A 301 24.17 -14.66 -2.07
CA GLU A 301 24.64 -15.98 -1.65
C GLU A 301 25.37 -15.95 -0.29
N ILE A 302 26.21 -14.92 -0.04
CA ILE A 302 26.94 -14.75 1.24
C ILE A 302 25.97 -14.66 2.43
N HIS A 303 24.77 -14.15 2.21
CA HIS A 303 23.75 -13.94 3.24
C HIS A 303 22.58 -14.94 3.18
N ASN A 304 22.67 -15.97 2.31
CA ASN A 304 21.62 -16.97 2.07
C ASN A 304 20.28 -16.34 1.63
N ILE A 305 20.32 -15.25 0.85
CA ILE A 305 19.15 -14.55 0.34
C ILE A 305 18.75 -15.20 -0.99
N LYS A 306 17.49 -15.60 -1.13
CA LYS A 306 16.96 -16.14 -2.39
C LYS A 306 16.64 -15.00 -3.35
N MET A 307 17.13 -15.12 -4.59
CA MET A 307 16.98 -14.08 -5.59
C MET A 307 15.87 -14.41 -6.59
N LEU A 308 14.97 -13.45 -6.77
CA LEU A 308 13.85 -13.51 -7.71
C LEU A 308 14.10 -12.52 -8.84
N ALA A 309 14.06 -12.98 -10.09
CA ALA A 309 14.10 -12.14 -11.28
C ALA A 309 12.67 -11.73 -11.69
N GLU A 310 12.41 -10.43 -11.78
CA GLU A 310 11.11 -9.90 -12.10
C GLU A 310 11.00 -9.42 -13.55
N GLY A 311 9.75 -9.34 -14.04
CA GLY A 311 9.44 -8.77 -15.34
C GLY A 311 9.94 -9.59 -16.52
N ILE A 312 10.09 -10.90 -16.36
CA ILE A 312 10.41 -11.81 -17.47
C ILE A 312 9.30 -11.77 -18.53
N GLU A 313 9.59 -11.26 -19.72
CA GLU A 313 8.64 -11.20 -20.84
C GLU A 313 9.05 -12.09 -22.00
N ARG A 314 10.29 -12.57 -22.02
CA ARG A 314 10.88 -13.36 -23.11
C ARG A 314 11.53 -14.64 -22.59
N LYS A 315 11.53 -15.66 -23.46
CA LYS A 315 12.18 -16.95 -23.16
C LYS A 315 13.68 -16.79 -22.92
N GLU A 316 14.34 -15.96 -23.73
CA GLU A 316 15.78 -15.71 -23.68
C GLU A 316 16.20 -15.09 -22.33
N GLU A 317 15.38 -14.18 -21.80
CA GLU A 317 15.58 -13.60 -20.46
C GLU A 317 15.50 -14.69 -19.37
N LEU A 318 14.48 -15.57 -19.44
CA LEU A 318 14.34 -16.69 -18.51
C LEU A 318 15.53 -17.64 -18.56
N GLU A 319 16.04 -17.95 -19.76
CA GLU A 319 17.21 -18.81 -19.92
C GLU A 319 18.48 -18.19 -19.31
N VAL A 320 18.68 -16.89 -19.51
CA VAL A 320 19.84 -16.17 -18.95
C VAL A 320 19.77 -16.11 -17.44
N VAL A 321 18.64 -15.72 -16.82
CA VAL A 321 18.54 -15.65 -15.35
C VAL A 321 18.71 -17.03 -14.71
N LYS A 322 18.23 -18.09 -15.36
CA LYS A 322 18.46 -19.46 -14.93
C LYS A 322 19.94 -19.84 -15.00
N GLN A 323 20.63 -19.50 -16.08
CA GLN A 323 22.07 -19.75 -16.22
C GLN A 323 22.93 -18.96 -15.23
N LEU A 324 22.50 -17.74 -14.89
CA LEU A 324 23.16 -16.90 -13.89
C LEU A 324 23.01 -17.42 -12.46
N GLY A 325 22.04 -18.31 -12.19
CA GLY A 325 21.83 -18.93 -10.89
C GLY A 325 20.79 -18.24 -10.02
N PHE A 326 19.82 -17.55 -10.59
CA PHE A 326 18.65 -17.11 -9.83
C PHE A 326 17.85 -18.29 -9.30
N ASP A 327 17.24 -18.12 -8.11
CA ASP A 327 16.39 -19.13 -7.49
C ASP A 327 15.00 -19.15 -8.08
N LEU A 328 14.46 -17.95 -8.35
CA LEU A 328 13.06 -17.69 -8.67
C LEU A 328 12.93 -16.75 -9.87
N ALA A 329 11.78 -16.86 -10.55
CA ALA A 329 11.42 -15.93 -11.62
C ALA A 329 9.91 -15.63 -11.63
N GLN A 330 9.58 -14.41 -12.08
CA GLN A 330 8.25 -13.90 -12.27
C GLN A 330 8.19 -13.02 -13.52
N GLY A 331 7.08 -13.02 -14.22
CA GLY A 331 6.87 -12.13 -15.37
C GLY A 331 5.77 -12.63 -16.30
N TYR A 332 5.42 -11.81 -17.28
CA TYR A 332 4.31 -12.12 -18.18
C TYR A 332 4.58 -13.33 -19.10
N TYR A 333 5.82 -13.66 -19.32
CA TYR A 333 6.17 -14.90 -20.04
C TYR A 333 5.78 -16.14 -19.21
N ILE A 334 5.86 -16.08 -17.90
CA ILE A 334 5.47 -17.15 -16.98
C ILE A 334 3.96 -17.15 -16.81
N GLY A 335 3.39 -16.01 -16.40
CA GLY A 335 1.97 -15.82 -16.22
C GLY A 335 1.61 -14.38 -15.89
N ARG A 336 0.48 -13.91 -16.43
CA ARG A 336 -0.08 -12.61 -16.05
C ARG A 336 -0.84 -12.72 -14.73
N PRO A 337 -0.97 -11.62 -13.97
CA PRO A 337 -1.89 -11.58 -12.83
C PRO A 337 -3.30 -12.03 -13.22
N SER A 338 -3.91 -12.93 -12.44
CA SER A 338 -5.21 -13.52 -12.69
C SER A 338 -6.00 -13.70 -11.39
N ASP A 339 -7.32 -13.75 -11.48
CA ASP A 339 -8.23 -14.05 -10.35
C ASP A 339 -7.99 -15.45 -9.75
N TYR A 340 -7.44 -16.36 -10.54
CA TYR A 340 -7.16 -17.74 -10.13
C TYR A 340 -5.67 -18.02 -10.16
N PRO A 341 -5.14 -18.79 -9.20
CA PRO A 341 -3.73 -19.15 -9.17
C PRO A 341 -3.37 -20.04 -10.36
N MET A 342 -2.16 -19.90 -10.86
CA MET A 342 -1.60 -20.86 -11.81
C MET A 342 -1.41 -22.22 -11.11
N GLY A 343 -1.71 -23.31 -11.82
CA GLY A 343 -1.45 -24.66 -11.33
C GLY A 343 0.04 -24.92 -11.05
N LYS A 344 0.34 -26.02 -10.35
CA LYS A 344 1.67 -26.31 -9.79
C LYS A 344 2.81 -26.41 -10.81
N SER A 345 2.54 -26.68 -12.08
CA SER A 345 3.58 -26.90 -13.10
C SER A 345 3.63 -25.77 -14.11
N PHE A 346 4.80 -25.18 -14.28
CA PHE A 346 5.07 -24.29 -15.41
C PHE A 346 5.68 -25.14 -16.55
N THR A 347 4.99 -25.18 -17.69
CA THR A 347 5.49 -25.83 -18.91
C THR A 347 5.69 -24.79 -20.00
N THR A 348 6.87 -24.76 -20.60
CA THR A 348 7.20 -23.89 -21.75
C THR A 348 6.59 -24.40 -23.08
N ALA A 349 5.86 -25.51 -23.04
CA ALA A 349 5.27 -26.13 -24.21
C ALA A 349 3.98 -25.40 -24.63
N GLY A 350 4.08 -24.52 -25.65
CA GLY A 350 2.91 -24.00 -26.38
C GLY A 350 2.63 -22.51 -26.26
N LYS A 351 3.65 -21.66 -26.09
CA LYS A 351 3.48 -20.19 -26.30
C LYS A 351 4.28 -19.71 -27.48
#